data_23f0be4138e7c81a0760e5269fdcc097
#
_entry.id   23f0be4138e7c81a0760e5269fdcc097
#
_cell.length_a   1.000
_cell.length_b   1.000
_cell.length_c   1.000
_cell.angle_alpha   90.00
_cell.angle_beta   90.00
_cell.angle_gamma   90.00
#
_symmetry.space_group_name_H-M   'P 1'
#
loop_
_entity.id
_entity.type
_entity.pdbx_description
1 polymer ?
#
loop_
_entity_poly.entity_id
_entity_poly.type
_entity_poly.pdbx_seq_one_letter_code
_entity_poly.pdbx_strand_id
1 'polypeptide(L)'
;QATAKNWLHILESLGIVFLLRPYSNHVLKRTVSTPKLYFYDTGLICYLTRWSSPETAMNGAMNGALLENYTVAEIVKTYQNAGQEPFLYYYRDKDTREIDLLLEQDGKLFPIEIKKMAVPPRKLTRVFDLIDKSPLQRGTGAVLCMTEKLGAFDQDNLIIPISLV
;
A
#
# COMPACT_ATOMS: atom_id res chain seq x y z
N GLN A 1 18.39 -2.29 20.60
CA GLN A 1 16.99 -2.47 20.13
C GLN A 1 16.02 -1.45 20.76
N ALA A 2 16.10 -1.14 22.07
CA ALA A 2 15.20 -0.18 22.73
C ALA A 2 15.34 1.23 22.14
N THR A 3 16.57 1.71 21.87
CA THR A 3 16.85 3.03 21.34
C THR A 3 16.23 3.24 19.95
N ALA A 4 16.38 2.27 19.04
CA ALA A 4 15.80 2.36 17.69
C ALA A 4 14.26 2.40 17.71
N LYS A 5 13.62 1.64 18.60
CA LYS A 5 12.16 1.70 18.80
C LYS A 5 11.70 3.06 19.31
N ASN A 6 12.46 3.65 20.25
CA ASN A 6 12.13 4.99 20.76
C ASN A 6 12.26 6.06 19.67
N TRP A 7 13.31 6.02 18.85
CA TRP A 7 13.45 6.93 17.72
C TRP A 7 12.32 6.79 16.69
N LEU A 8 11.96 5.55 16.39
CA LEU A 8 10.86 5.29 15.46
C LEU A 8 9.53 5.85 16.02
N HIS A 9 9.26 5.64 17.31
CA HIS A 9 8.06 6.19 17.96
C HIS A 9 8.03 7.74 17.95
N ILE A 10 9.19 8.39 18.13
CA ILE A 10 9.30 9.84 18.00
C ILE A 10 8.95 10.28 16.58
N LEU A 11 9.50 9.62 15.55
CA LEU A 11 9.21 9.94 14.16
C LEU A 11 7.73 9.75 13.80
N GLU A 12 7.08 8.71 14.33
CA GLU A 12 5.63 8.49 14.19
C GLU A 12 4.85 9.62 14.88
N SER A 13 5.21 9.98 16.12
CA SER A 13 4.53 11.03 16.90
C SER A 13 4.66 12.41 16.26
N LEU A 14 5.74 12.66 15.51
CA LEU A 14 5.96 13.87 14.74
C LEU A 14 5.27 13.87 13.37
N GLY A 15 4.60 12.79 12.98
CA GLY A 15 3.98 12.67 11.66
C GLY A 15 4.97 12.63 10.49
N ILE A 16 6.19 12.20 10.74
CA ILE A 16 7.21 12.03 9.69
C ILE A 16 7.04 10.69 8.98
N VAL A 17 6.77 9.64 9.77
CA VAL A 17 6.54 8.29 9.28
C VAL A 17 5.27 7.70 9.89
N PHE A 18 4.76 6.63 9.28
CA PHE A 18 3.74 5.77 9.88
C PHE A 18 4.03 4.30 9.58
N LEU A 19 3.45 3.41 10.38
CA LEU A 19 3.62 1.98 10.24
C LEU A 19 2.35 1.34 9.71
N LEU A 20 2.42 0.77 8.51
CA LEU A 20 1.37 -0.08 7.97
C LEU A 20 1.52 -1.49 8.53
N ARG A 21 0.53 -1.92 9.29
CA ARG A 21 0.55 -3.24 9.95
C ARG A 21 0.15 -4.36 8.98
N PRO A 22 0.66 -5.57 9.18
CA PRO A 22 0.19 -6.71 8.42
C PRO A 22 -1.24 -7.07 8.84
N TYR A 23 -2.07 -7.42 7.86
CA TYR A 23 -3.37 -8.02 8.13
C TYR A 23 -3.17 -9.41 8.72
N SER A 24 -3.69 -9.65 9.91
CA SER A 24 -3.62 -10.95 10.57
C SER A 24 -4.99 -11.32 11.15
N ASN A 25 -5.43 -12.52 10.88
CA ASN A 25 -6.56 -13.13 11.57
C ASN A 25 -6.21 -14.57 11.97
N HIS A 26 -7.04 -15.21 12.79
CA HIS A 26 -6.79 -16.56 13.28
C HIS A 26 -6.72 -17.63 12.19
N VAL A 27 -7.29 -17.37 11.02
CA VAL A 27 -7.33 -18.30 9.87
C VAL A 27 -6.07 -18.14 9.00
N LEU A 28 -5.56 -16.92 8.86
CA LEU A 28 -4.37 -16.59 8.05
C LEU A 28 -3.08 -16.67 8.90
N LYS A 29 -2.91 -17.69 9.71
CA LYS A 29 -1.80 -17.88 10.68
C LYS A 29 -0.37 -17.87 10.10
N ARG A 30 -0.21 -17.76 8.79
CA ARG A 30 1.10 -17.78 8.09
C ARG A 30 1.54 -16.40 7.60
N THR A 31 1.07 -15.32 8.23
CA THR A 31 1.45 -13.95 7.87
C THR A 31 2.77 -13.52 8.50
N VAL A 32 3.48 -12.66 7.81
CA VAL A 32 4.63 -11.92 8.36
C VAL A 32 4.11 -10.91 9.37
N SER A 33 4.79 -10.74 10.50
CA SER A 33 4.34 -9.86 11.60
C SER A 33 5.02 -8.49 11.62
N THR A 34 6.00 -8.25 10.75
CA THR A 34 6.79 -7.00 10.74
C THR A 34 6.03 -5.91 10.00
N PRO A 35 5.74 -4.75 10.60
CA PRO A 35 5.09 -3.66 9.89
C PRO A 35 6.00 -3.08 8.79
N LYS A 36 5.39 -2.55 7.72
CA LYS A 36 6.06 -1.73 6.72
C LYS A 36 6.11 -0.29 7.20
N LEU A 37 7.24 0.39 6.95
CA LEU A 37 7.43 1.80 7.28
C LEU A 37 7.21 2.65 6.02
N TYR A 38 6.38 3.67 6.14
CA TYR A 38 6.13 4.67 5.11
C TYR A 38 6.38 6.07 5.65
N PHE A 39 6.75 6.97 4.76
CA PHE A 39 6.87 8.39 5.05
C PHE A 39 5.62 9.12 4.58
N TYR A 40 5.15 10.08 5.36
CA TYR A 40 4.06 10.97 4.93
C TYR A 40 4.47 11.87 3.76
N ASP A 41 5.75 12.22 3.66
CA ASP A 41 6.31 13.03 2.58
C ASP A 41 7.32 12.24 1.76
N THR A 42 6.93 11.90 0.53
CA THR A 42 7.81 11.20 -0.43
C THR A 42 8.97 12.09 -0.88
N GLY A 43 8.83 13.41 -0.85
CA GLY A 43 9.92 14.35 -1.13
C GLY A 43 11.04 14.23 -0.09
N LEU A 44 10.70 13.99 1.19
CA LEU A 44 11.70 13.73 2.22
C LEU A 44 12.50 12.44 1.92
N ILE A 45 11.85 11.38 1.44
CA ILE A 45 12.57 10.17 1.00
C ILE A 45 13.55 10.52 -0.12
N CYS A 46 13.08 11.24 -1.15
CA CYS A 46 13.92 11.65 -2.27
C CYS A 46 15.13 12.47 -1.80
N TYR A 47 14.92 13.41 -0.88
CA TYR A 47 16.00 14.20 -0.28
C TYR A 47 17.01 13.32 0.46
N LEU A 48 16.56 12.44 1.34
CA LEU A 48 17.40 11.56 2.15
C LEU A 48 18.17 10.54 1.29
N THR A 49 17.57 10.09 0.19
CA THR A 49 18.16 9.13 -0.75
C THR A 49 18.88 9.79 -1.94
N ARG A 50 18.98 11.13 -1.92
CA ARG A 50 19.71 11.96 -2.89
C ARG A 50 19.17 11.88 -4.33
N TRP A 51 17.87 11.71 -4.50
CA TRP A 51 17.22 11.90 -5.80
C TRP A 51 16.99 13.39 -6.01
N SER A 52 17.72 13.98 -6.96
CA SER A 52 17.78 15.44 -7.15
C SER A 52 16.66 16.00 -8.02
N SER A 53 15.93 15.15 -8.74
CA SER A 53 14.82 15.57 -9.59
C SER A 53 13.74 14.48 -9.69
N PRO A 54 12.49 14.84 -10.06
CA PRO A 54 11.44 13.87 -10.31
C PRO A 54 11.83 12.82 -11.36
N GLU A 55 12.53 13.23 -12.42
CA GLU A 55 12.96 12.34 -13.51
C GLU A 55 13.94 11.30 -13.01
N THR A 56 14.92 11.69 -12.18
CA THR A 56 15.90 10.76 -11.61
C THR A 56 15.25 9.81 -10.61
N ALA A 57 14.31 10.27 -9.81
CA ALA A 57 13.54 9.45 -8.88
C ALA A 57 12.66 8.44 -9.63
N MET A 58 11.95 8.91 -10.68
CA MET A 58 11.04 8.06 -11.47
C MET A 58 11.78 7.01 -12.31
N ASN A 59 13.02 7.23 -12.67
CA ASN A 59 13.84 6.30 -13.46
C ASN A 59 14.86 5.53 -12.60
N GLY A 60 14.99 5.87 -11.33
CA GLY A 60 15.93 5.24 -10.41
C GLY A 60 15.49 3.86 -9.93
N ALA A 61 16.38 3.15 -9.26
CA ALA A 61 16.16 1.81 -8.75
C ALA A 61 15.04 1.73 -7.69
N MET A 62 14.73 2.84 -7.02
CA MET A 62 13.69 2.91 -5.98
C MET A 62 12.33 3.36 -6.49
N ASN A 63 12.15 3.54 -7.78
CA ASN A 63 10.95 4.15 -8.35
C ASN A 63 9.64 3.45 -7.95
N GLY A 64 9.64 2.12 -7.87
CA GLY A 64 8.48 1.34 -7.42
C GLY A 64 8.15 1.59 -5.95
N ALA A 65 9.17 1.57 -5.08
CA ALA A 65 8.99 1.83 -3.65
C ALA A 65 8.56 3.28 -3.38
N LEU A 66 9.08 4.25 -4.12
CA LEU A 66 8.65 5.65 -4.03
C LEU A 66 7.19 5.83 -4.44
N LEU A 67 6.77 5.17 -5.53
CA LEU A 67 5.38 5.20 -5.98
C LEU A 67 4.44 4.52 -4.98
N GLU A 68 4.84 3.37 -4.42
CA GLU A 68 4.09 2.69 -3.37
C GLU A 68 3.95 3.59 -2.15
N ASN A 69 5.07 4.19 -1.67
CA ASN A 69 5.03 5.11 -0.54
C ASN A 69 4.11 6.30 -0.81
N TYR A 70 4.24 6.95 -1.97
CA TYR A 70 3.38 8.07 -2.36
C TYR A 70 1.90 7.67 -2.30
N THR A 71 1.53 6.58 -2.97
CA THR A 71 0.14 6.14 -3.07
C THR A 71 -0.45 5.79 -1.71
N VAL A 72 0.26 5.03 -0.89
CA VAL A 72 -0.21 4.66 0.45
C VAL A 72 -0.33 5.89 1.35
N ALA A 73 0.63 6.82 1.29
CA ALA A 73 0.60 8.06 2.07
C ALA A 73 -0.57 8.97 1.65
N GLU A 74 -0.87 9.11 0.34
CA GLU A 74 -2.02 9.90 -0.12
C GLU A 74 -3.35 9.30 0.34
N ILE A 75 -3.51 7.97 0.27
CA ILE A 75 -4.69 7.28 0.80
C ILE A 75 -4.86 7.58 2.30
N VAL A 76 -3.80 7.41 3.10
CA VAL A 76 -3.84 7.68 4.55
C VAL A 76 -4.21 9.14 4.82
N LYS A 77 -3.58 10.09 4.13
CA LYS A 77 -3.86 11.53 4.28
C LYS A 77 -5.30 11.88 3.90
N THR A 78 -5.85 11.25 2.85
CA THR A 78 -7.23 11.47 2.42
C THR A 78 -8.21 11.11 3.54
N TYR A 79 -8.05 9.97 4.20
CA TYR A 79 -8.88 9.60 5.34
C TYR A 79 -8.68 10.54 6.54
N GLN A 80 -7.43 10.84 6.89
CA GLN A 80 -7.10 11.72 8.02
C GLN A 80 -7.65 13.14 7.81
N ASN A 81 -7.55 13.68 6.60
CA ASN A 81 -8.12 15.00 6.25
C ASN A 81 -9.65 15.00 6.34
N ALA A 82 -10.30 13.87 6.13
CA ALA A 82 -11.73 13.69 6.36
C ALA A 82 -12.09 13.42 7.84
N GLY A 83 -11.11 13.48 8.75
CA GLY A 83 -11.32 13.18 10.17
C GLY A 83 -11.58 11.69 10.47
N GLN A 84 -11.16 10.81 9.58
CA GLN A 84 -11.36 9.36 9.69
C GLN A 84 -10.03 8.65 9.89
N GLU A 85 -10.05 7.56 10.64
CA GLU A 85 -8.93 6.63 10.74
C GLU A 85 -9.18 5.45 9.80
N PRO A 86 -8.33 5.26 8.76
CA PRO A 86 -8.52 4.14 7.84
C PRO A 86 -8.05 2.84 8.47
N PHE A 87 -8.82 1.77 8.33
CA PHE A 87 -8.39 0.41 8.65
C PHE A 87 -7.61 -0.14 7.46
N LEU A 88 -6.34 0.22 7.39
CA LEU A 88 -5.41 -0.15 6.33
C LEU A 88 -4.36 -1.13 6.83
N TYR A 89 -4.09 -2.13 6.00
CA TYR A 89 -3.13 -3.19 6.26
C TYR A 89 -2.39 -3.55 4.97
N TYR A 90 -1.31 -4.29 5.06
CA TYR A 90 -0.78 -5.07 3.95
C TYR A 90 -0.91 -6.56 4.26
N TYR A 91 -0.81 -7.41 3.26
CA TYR A 91 -0.77 -8.86 3.48
C TYR A 91 0.49 -9.44 2.88
N ARG A 92 1.21 -10.27 3.64
CA ARG A 92 2.33 -11.06 3.14
C ARG A 92 2.32 -12.41 3.83
N ASP A 93 2.36 -13.49 3.04
CA ASP A 93 2.50 -14.83 3.57
C ASP A 93 3.98 -15.26 3.66
N LYS A 94 4.22 -16.46 4.20
CA LYS A 94 5.57 -17.04 4.32
C LYS A 94 6.18 -17.40 2.96
N ASP A 95 5.37 -17.58 1.93
CA ASP A 95 5.79 -17.88 0.56
C ASP A 95 6.10 -16.61 -0.22
N THR A 96 6.25 -15.46 0.49
CA THR A 96 6.55 -14.12 -0.05
C THR A 96 5.49 -13.55 -1.01
N ARG A 97 4.30 -14.15 -1.07
CA ARG A 97 3.19 -13.57 -1.81
C ARG A 97 2.62 -12.40 -1.01
N GLU A 98 2.41 -11.28 -1.67
CA GLU A 98 2.04 -10.03 -1.02
C GLU A 98 0.87 -9.35 -1.73
N ILE A 99 0.02 -8.69 -0.95
CA ILE A 99 -0.92 -7.67 -1.40
C ILE A 99 -0.43 -6.35 -0.80
N ASP A 100 -0.16 -5.38 -1.65
CA ASP A 100 0.48 -4.13 -1.26
C ASP A 100 -0.34 -3.36 -0.22
N LEU A 101 -1.68 -3.33 -0.38
CA LEU A 101 -2.60 -2.67 0.55
C LEU A 101 -3.92 -3.44 0.65
N LEU A 102 -4.47 -3.52 1.86
CA LEU A 102 -5.82 -4.00 2.17
C LEU A 102 -6.58 -2.90 2.90
N LEU A 103 -7.71 -2.48 2.35
CA LEU A 103 -8.65 -1.63 3.05
C LEU A 103 -9.75 -2.51 3.65
N GLU A 104 -9.97 -2.39 4.96
CA GLU A 104 -11.11 -3.01 5.64
C GLU A 104 -12.20 -1.97 5.83
N GLN A 105 -13.36 -2.21 5.26
CA GLN A 105 -14.52 -1.34 5.38
C GLN A 105 -15.82 -2.14 5.28
N ASP A 106 -16.78 -1.82 6.12
CA ASP A 106 -18.13 -2.41 6.12
C ASP A 106 -18.14 -3.95 6.13
N GLY A 107 -17.19 -4.55 6.89
CA GLY A 107 -17.06 -6.01 7.00
C GLY A 107 -16.51 -6.69 5.75
N LYS A 108 -15.88 -5.94 4.85
CA LYS A 108 -15.23 -6.43 3.64
C LYS A 108 -13.76 -6.04 3.60
N LEU A 109 -12.98 -6.80 2.84
CA LEU A 109 -11.58 -6.51 2.51
C LEU A 109 -11.46 -6.15 1.03
N PHE A 110 -10.92 -4.98 0.75
CA PHE A 110 -10.67 -4.48 -0.59
C PHE A 110 -9.16 -4.56 -0.87
N PRO A 111 -8.70 -5.54 -1.66
CA PRO A 111 -7.28 -5.70 -1.97
C PRO A 111 -6.84 -4.73 -3.05
N ILE A 112 -5.65 -4.16 -2.87
CA ILE A 112 -5.08 -3.15 -3.76
C ILE A 112 -3.62 -3.52 -4.07
N GLU A 113 -3.29 -3.54 -5.35
CA GLU A 113 -1.92 -3.63 -5.88
C GLU A 113 -1.50 -2.27 -6.43
N ILE A 114 -0.24 -1.89 -6.21
CA ILE A 114 0.33 -0.62 -6.67
C ILE A 114 1.47 -0.94 -7.62
N LYS A 115 1.37 -0.51 -8.88
CA LYS A 115 2.38 -0.86 -9.90
C LYS A 115 2.73 0.32 -10.80
N LYS A 116 4.03 0.54 -10.98
CA LYS A 116 4.55 1.55 -11.90
C LYS A 116 4.50 1.04 -13.35
N MET A 117 3.32 0.99 -13.92
CA MET A 117 3.10 0.63 -15.33
C MET A 117 1.80 1.26 -15.82
N ALA A 118 1.72 1.56 -17.12
CA ALA A 118 0.52 2.14 -17.73
C ALA A 118 -0.51 1.07 -18.11
N VAL A 119 -0.05 -0.14 -18.45
CA VAL A 119 -0.91 -1.26 -18.88
C VAL A 119 -0.66 -2.46 -17.96
N PRO A 120 -1.41 -2.59 -16.86
CA PRO A 120 -1.22 -3.69 -15.93
C PRO A 120 -1.76 -5.01 -16.51
N PRO A 121 -1.03 -6.12 -16.39
CA PRO A 121 -1.54 -7.42 -16.81
C PRO A 121 -2.53 -7.98 -15.77
N ARG A 122 -3.58 -8.65 -16.24
CA ARG A 122 -4.61 -9.27 -15.36
C ARG A 122 -4.03 -10.20 -14.29
N LYS A 123 -2.90 -10.84 -14.55
CA LYS A 123 -2.25 -11.75 -13.58
C LYS A 123 -1.95 -11.11 -12.21
N LEU A 124 -1.88 -9.78 -12.13
CA LEU A 124 -1.67 -9.06 -10.87
C LEU A 124 -2.81 -9.28 -9.87
N THR A 125 -4.03 -9.51 -10.34
CA THR A 125 -5.19 -9.73 -9.45
C THR A 125 -5.23 -11.13 -8.84
N ARG A 126 -4.40 -12.08 -9.31
CA ARG A 126 -4.37 -13.45 -8.77
C ARG A 126 -3.95 -13.51 -7.30
N VAL A 127 -3.18 -12.53 -6.85
CA VAL A 127 -2.75 -12.48 -5.45
C VAL A 127 -3.94 -12.16 -4.52
N PHE A 128 -5.02 -11.58 -5.02
CA PHE A 128 -6.20 -11.26 -4.23
C PHE A 128 -6.93 -12.50 -3.70
N ASP A 129 -6.77 -13.65 -4.34
CA ASP A 129 -7.33 -14.93 -3.87
C ASP A 129 -6.75 -15.36 -2.51
N LEU A 130 -5.64 -14.75 -2.06
CA LEU A 130 -5.04 -15.04 -0.76
C LEU A 130 -5.97 -14.68 0.41
N ILE A 131 -6.82 -13.65 0.24
CA ILE A 131 -7.75 -13.22 1.27
C ILE A 131 -9.11 -13.90 1.23
N ASP A 132 -9.40 -14.72 0.22
CA ASP A 132 -10.66 -15.46 0.13
C ASP A 132 -10.85 -16.46 1.30
N LYS A 133 -9.76 -16.78 2.00
CA LYS A 133 -9.79 -17.58 3.24
C LYS A 133 -10.02 -16.73 4.50
N SER A 134 -10.13 -15.41 4.37
CA SER A 134 -10.49 -14.53 5.47
C SER A 134 -11.94 -14.76 5.91
N PRO A 135 -12.29 -14.57 7.19
CA PRO A 135 -13.68 -14.55 7.61
C PRO A 135 -14.47 -13.34 7.04
N LEU A 136 -13.77 -12.29 6.63
CA LEU A 136 -14.38 -11.15 5.96
C LEU A 136 -14.49 -11.41 4.47
N GLN A 137 -15.63 -10.98 3.89
CA GLN A 137 -15.85 -11.10 2.45
C GLN A 137 -14.85 -10.22 1.67
N ARG A 138 -14.32 -10.74 0.57
CA ARG A 138 -13.57 -9.92 -0.37
C ARG A 138 -14.51 -8.95 -1.09
N GLY A 139 -14.16 -7.67 -1.06
CA GLY A 139 -14.76 -6.63 -1.90
C GLY A 139 -14.06 -6.52 -3.25
N THR A 140 -14.40 -5.49 -4.01
CA THR A 140 -13.77 -5.20 -5.31
C THR A 140 -12.29 -4.92 -5.14
N GLY A 141 -11.44 -5.64 -5.87
CA GLY A 141 -10.00 -5.41 -5.92
C GLY A 141 -9.64 -4.27 -6.86
N ALA A 142 -8.46 -3.66 -6.66
CA ALA A 142 -7.97 -2.61 -7.52
C ALA A 142 -6.47 -2.75 -7.83
N VAL A 143 -6.08 -2.40 -9.06
CA VAL A 143 -4.69 -2.16 -9.41
C VAL A 143 -4.52 -0.67 -9.65
N LEU A 144 -3.83 0.01 -8.73
CA LEU A 144 -3.44 1.41 -8.87
C LEU A 144 -2.18 1.49 -9.73
N CYS A 145 -2.25 2.20 -10.85
CA CYS A 145 -1.14 2.22 -11.81
C CYS A 145 -1.08 3.53 -12.59
N MET A 146 -0.08 3.65 -13.47
CA MET A 146 0.18 4.85 -14.28
C MET A 146 -0.70 4.92 -15.54
N THR A 147 -1.88 4.31 -15.51
CA THR A 147 -2.87 4.45 -16.60
C THR A 147 -3.48 5.86 -16.58
N GLU A 148 -3.97 6.32 -17.73
CA GLU A 148 -4.66 7.62 -17.84
C GLU A 148 -6.16 7.52 -17.59
N LYS A 149 -6.74 6.33 -17.70
CA LYS A 149 -8.19 6.12 -17.66
C LYS A 149 -8.58 5.02 -16.67
N LEU A 150 -9.68 5.26 -15.99
CA LEU A 150 -10.33 4.25 -15.20
C LEU A 150 -10.75 3.07 -16.11
N GLY A 151 -10.52 1.85 -15.65
CA GLY A 151 -10.85 0.63 -16.35
C GLY A 151 -11.15 -0.52 -15.40
N ALA A 152 -11.36 -1.70 -15.95
CA ALA A 152 -11.55 -2.92 -15.18
C ALA A 152 -10.98 -4.12 -15.92
N PHE A 153 -10.49 -5.11 -15.18
CA PHE A 153 -10.16 -6.42 -15.72
C PHE A 153 -11.42 -7.32 -15.86
N ASP A 154 -12.32 -7.14 -14.90
CA ASP A 154 -13.60 -7.86 -14.78
C ASP A 154 -14.52 -7.12 -13.79
N GLN A 155 -15.64 -7.75 -13.38
CA GLN A 155 -16.61 -7.16 -12.46
C GLN A 155 -16.06 -6.94 -11.04
N ASP A 156 -15.05 -7.70 -10.65
CA ASP A 156 -14.49 -7.73 -9.30
C ASP A 156 -13.14 -7.02 -9.17
N ASN A 157 -12.53 -6.58 -10.28
CA ASN A 157 -11.19 -6.03 -10.28
C ASN A 157 -11.06 -4.81 -11.19
N LEU A 158 -10.74 -3.66 -10.60
CA LEU A 158 -10.60 -2.37 -11.27
C LEU A 158 -9.15 -2.07 -11.65
N ILE A 159 -9.00 -1.20 -12.64
CA ILE A 159 -7.75 -0.53 -12.99
C ILE A 159 -7.96 0.95 -12.71
N ILE A 160 -7.20 1.52 -11.78
CA ILE A 160 -7.41 2.89 -11.30
C ILE A 160 -6.13 3.71 -11.54
N PRO A 161 -6.24 4.88 -12.18
CA PRO A 161 -5.12 5.81 -12.27
C PRO A 161 -4.65 6.26 -10.88
N ILE A 162 -3.34 6.22 -10.63
CA ILE A 162 -2.76 6.75 -9.38
C ILE A 162 -3.07 8.25 -9.20
N SER A 163 -3.27 8.98 -10.28
CA SER A 163 -3.64 10.40 -10.24
C SER A 163 -5.02 10.69 -9.64
N LEU A 164 -5.83 9.66 -9.34
CA LEU A 164 -7.13 9.79 -8.67
C LEU A 164 -7.07 9.53 -7.16
N VAL A 165 -5.89 9.27 -6.63
CA VAL A 165 -5.66 8.99 -5.20
C VAL A 165 -5.33 10.27 -4.43
#